data_76f701eeedd86e2bf1b5e518aa794829
#
_entry.id   76f701eeedd86e2bf1b5e518aa794829
#
_cell.length_a   1.000
_cell.length_b   1.000
_cell.length_c   1.000
_cell.angle_alpha   90.00
_cell.angle_beta   90.00
_cell.angle_gamma   90.00
#
_symmetry.space_group_name_H-M   'P 1'
#
loop_
_entity.id
_entity.type
_entity.pdbx_description
1 polymer ?
#
loop_
_entity_poly.entity_id
_entity_poly.type
_entity_poly.pdbx_seq_one_letter_code
_entity_poly.pdbx_strand_id
1 'polypeptide(L)'
;MEHRIIFATSNEGKMREVREILKGLKAEVLSMKEAGVSVDIVEDGDTFEANAKIKARAVWEKTGGIVLADDSGLAVDYLNGEPGVYSARYMGEETSYEIKNWNLIHRLKGVEREKRTARFVCVIAAALPDGRIITTEGTMEGYIALEPAGEGGVESEKTSSEAKKVLDKLKRLW
;
A
#
# COMPACT_ATOMS: atom_id res chain seq x y z
N MET A 1 -14.58 -25.24 -5.50
CA MET A 1 -13.66 -24.56 -6.43
C MET A 1 -12.75 -23.69 -5.61
N GLU A 2 -11.45 -23.77 -5.85
CA GLU A 2 -10.50 -22.89 -5.18
C GLU A 2 -10.60 -21.52 -5.85
N HIS A 3 -10.84 -20.48 -5.05
CA HIS A 3 -10.94 -19.11 -5.56
C HIS A 3 -9.55 -18.61 -5.92
N ARG A 4 -9.44 -17.90 -7.04
CA ARG A 4 -8.20 -17.26 -7.47
C ARG A 4 -8.27 -15.77 -7.18
N ILE A 5 -7.25 -15.24 -6.52
CA ILE A 5 -7.08 -13.82 -6.24
C ILE A 5 -5.78 -13.36 -6.91
N ILE A 6 -5.85 -12.32 -7.72
CA ILE A 6 -4.65 -11.68 -8.28
C ILE A 6 -4.35 -10.43 -7.47
N PHE A 7 -3.12 -10.31 -6.98
CA PHE A 7 -2.65 -9.09 -6.33
C PHE A 7 -1.82 -8.27 -7.32
N ALA A 8 -2.31 -7.06 -7.61
CA ALA A 8 -1.74 -6.16 -8.62
C ALA A 8 -0.43 -5.52 -8.12
N THR A 9 0.60 -6.32 -7.94
CA THR A 9 1.93 -5.88 -7.53
C THR A 9 3.01 -6.69 -8.23
N SER A 10 4.17 -6.06 -8.42
CA SER A 10 5.43 -6.71 -8.79
C SER A 10 6.39 -6.89 -7.60
N ASN A 11 6.00 -6.40 -6.40
CA ASN A 11 6.83 -6.46 -5.20
C ASN A 11 6.66 -7.79 -4.48
N GLU A 12 7.73 -8.61 -4.47
CA GLU A 12 7.75 -9.93 -3.83
C GLU A 12 7.59 -9.85 -2.29
N GLY A 13 8.04 -8.78 -1.66
CA GLY A 13 7.83 -8.54 -0.23
C GLY A 13 6.35 -8.39 0.08
N LYS A 14 5.65 -7.54 -0.65
CA LYS A 14 4.19 -7.37 -0.53
C LYS A 14 3.44 -8.68 -0.80
N MET A 15 3.88 -9.47 -1.78
CA MET A 15 3.27 -10.76 -2.08
C MET A 15 3.35 -11.72 -0.89
N ARG A 16 4.50 -11.79 -0.21
CA ARG A 16 4.64 -12.62 0.99
C ARG A 16 3.70 -12.20 2.11
N GLU A 17 3.63 -10.90 2.39
CA GLU A 17 2.74 -10.34 3.41
C GLU A 17 1.27 -10.64 3.10
N VAL A 18 0.83 -10.38 1.88
CA VAL A 18 -0.55 -10.63 1.45
C VAL A 18 -0.90 -12.11 1.54
N ARG A 19 -0.01 -13.00 1.11
CA ARG A 19 -0.22 -14.46 1.24
C ARG A 19 -0.35 -14.91 2.68
N GLU A 20 0.47 -14.37 3.57
CA GLU A 20 0.37 -14.70 5.00
C GLU A 20 -0.95 -14.22 5.60
N ILE A 21 -1.38 -13.01 5.23
CA ILE A 21 -2.66 -12.44 5.67
C ILE A 21 -3.85 -13.25 5.15
N LEU A 22 -3.80 -13.67 3.89
CA LEU A 22 -4.87 -14.40 3.21
C LEU A 22 -4.82 -15.92 3.43
N LYS A 23 -3.86 -16.44 4.17
CA LYS A 23 -3.63 -17.87 4.42
C LYS A 23 -4.86 -18.62 4.97
N GLY A 24 -5.76 -17.90 5.65
CA GLY A 24 -7.02 -18.49 6.15
C GLY A 24 -8.14 -18.59 5.11
N LEU A 25 -7.95 -18.05 3.91
CA LEU A 25 -8.90 -18.18 2.82
C LEU A 25 -8.54 -19.40 1.96
N LYS A 26 -9.56 -20.13 1.50
CA LYS A 26 -9.39 -21.19 0.49
C LYS A 26 -9.24 -20.55 -0.89
N ALA A 27 -8.16 -19.81 -1.10
CA ALA A 27 -7.90 -19.08 -2.33
C ALA A 27 -6.41 -19.16 -2.70
N GLU A 28 -6.15 -19.31 -3.99
CA GLU A 28 -4.82 -19.16 -4.56
C GLU A 28 -4.52 -17.69 -4.78
N VAL A 29 -3.45 -17.16 -4.20
CA VAL A 29 -3.03 -15.75 -4.34
C VAL A 29 -1.83 -15.66 -5.28
N LEU A 30 -2.04 -15.03 -6.42
CA LEU A 30 -1.05 -14.87 -7.49
C LEU A 30 -0.62 -13.41 -7.64
N SER A 31 0.66 -13.20 -7.94
CA SER A 31 1.15 -11.92 -8.47
C SER A 31 0.71 -11.74 -9.92
N MET A 32 0.83 -10.53 -10.47
CA MET A 32 0.60 -10.30 -11.90
C MET A 32 1.49 -11.20 -12.76
N LYS A 33 2.76 -11.36 -12.39
CA LYS A 33 3.72 -12.21 -13.10
C LYS A 33 3.29 -13.68 -13.14
N GLU A 34 2.89 -14.24 -11.99
CA GLU A 34 2.42 -15.62 -11.87
C GLU A 34 1.09 -15.83 -12.63
N ALA A 35 0.24 -14.80 -12.68
CA ALA A 35 -0.99 -14.83 -13.47
C ALA A 35 -0.75 -14.61 -14.97
N GLY A 36 0.49 -14.36 -15.40
CA GLY A 36 0.82 -14.08 -16.79
C GLY A 36 0.26 -12.75 -17.31
N VAL A 37 0.06 -11.78 -16.41
CA VAL A 37 -0.55 -10.48 -16.73
C VAL A 37 0.51 -9.41 -16.76
N SER A 38 0.54 -8.67 -17.87
CA SER A 38 1.31 -7.45 -18.03
C SER A 38 0.36 -6.30 -18.37
N VAL A 39 0.36 -5.28 -17.55
CA VAL A 39 -0.45 -4.07 -17.71
C VAL A 39 0.43 -2.88 -17.41
N ASP A 40 0.39 -1.90 -18.30
CA ASP A 40 0.96 -0.59 -18.03
C ASP A 40 -0.05 0.22 -17.21
N ILE A 41 0.30 0.52 -15.97
CA ILE A 41 -0.58 1.18 -15.02
C ILE A 41 -0.05 2.58 -14.75
N VAL A 42 -0.84 3.58 -15.14
CA VAL A 42 -0.56 4.99 -14.83
C VAL A 42 -1.28 5.38 -13.56
N GLU A 43 -0.53 5.56 -12.48
CA GLU A 43 -1.04 5.99 -11.18
C GLU A 43 -1.07 7.52 -11.12
N ASP A 44 -2.08 8.12 -11.69
CA ASP A 44 -2.29 9.58 -11.78
C ASP A 44 -3.38 10.11 -10.84
N GLY A 45 -3.83 9.28 -9.92
CA GLY A 45 -4.81 9.67 -8.90
C GLY A 45 -4.25 10.59 -7.83
N ASP A 46 -5.09 11.47 -7.33
CA ASP A 46 -4.74 12.45 -6.28
C ASP A 46 -4.79 11.87 -4.86
N THR A 47 -5.31 10.66 -4.71
CA THR A 47 -5.46 9.98 -3.43
C THR A 47 -4.97 8.53 -3.51
N PHE A 48 -4.60 7.96 -2.36
CA PHE A 48 -4.27 6.54 -2.25
C PHE A 48 -5.43 5.66 -2.73
N GLU A 49 -6.67 6.03 -2.39
CA GLU A 49 -7.84 5.29 -2.83
C GLU A 49 -8.00 5.31 -4.35
N ALA A 50 -7.81 6.47 -4.98
CA ALA A 50 -7.88 6.60 -6.44
C ALA A 50 -6.83 5.72 -7.13
N ASN A 51 -5.59 5.76 -6.67
CA ASN A 51 -4.50 4.95 -7.24
C ASN A 51 -4.72 3.44 -7.01
N ALA A 52 -5.16 3.02 -5.83
CA ALA A 52 -5.50 1.63 -5.58
C ALA A 52 -6.62 1.13 -6.51
N LYS A 53 -7.67 1.95 -6.73
CA LYS A 53 -8.77 1.65 -7.67
C LYS A 53 -8.27 1.55 -9.12
N ILE A 54 -7.40 2.47 -9.54
CA ILE A 54 -6.81 2.47 -10.89
C ILE A 54 -6.07 1.15 -11.13
N LYS A 55 -5.22 0.75 -10.19
CA LYS A 55 -4.47 -0.52 -10.28
C LYS A 55 -5.39 -1.74 -10.33
N ALA A 56 -6.34 -1.81 -9.41
CA ALA A 56 -7.27 -2.95 -9.35
C ALA A 56 -8.07 -3.07 -10.65
N ARG A 57 -8.58 -1.96 -11.18
CA ARG A 57 -9.35 -1.93 -12.42
C ARG A 57 -8.53 -2.34 -13.62
N ALA A 58 -7.32 -1.78 -13.78
CA ALA A 58 -6.45 -2.06 -14.92
C ALA A 58 -6.12 -3.56 -15.05
N VAL A 59 -5.87 -4.22 -13.93
CA VAL A 59 -5.61 -5.66 -13.91
C VAL A 59 -6.91 -6.45 -14.12
N TRP A 60 -7.99 -6.04 -13.46
CA TRP A 60 -9.30 -6.70 -13.58
C TRP A 60 -9.85 -6.72 -15.02
N GLU A 61 -9.68 -5.64 -15.76
CA GLU A 61 -10.08 -5.54 -17.17
C GLU A 61 -9.39 -6.59 -18.07
N LYS A 62 -8.21 -7.06 -17.65
CA LYS A 62 -7.47 -8.11 -18.35
C LYS A 62 -7.79 -9.52 -17.87
N THR A 63 -8.15 -9.67 -16.61
CA THR A 63 -8.24 -10.99 -15.96
C THR A 63 -9.64 -11.38 -15.54
N GLY A 64 -10.50 -10.38 -15.28
CA GLY A 64 -11.75 -10.62 -14.54
C GLY A 64 -11.47 -11.16 -13.14
N GLY A 65 -12.47 -11.79 -12.55
CA GLY A 65 -12.34 -12.48 -11.26
C GLY A 65 -12.16 -11.52 -10.09
N ILE A 66 -11.27 -11.88 -9.16
CA ILE A 66 -10.99 -11.07 -7.98
C ILE A 66 -9.57 -10.52 -8.10
N VAL A 67 -9.47 -9.20 -8.06
CA VAL A 67 -8.20 -8.50 -8.10
C VAL A 67 -8.08 -7.59 -6.88
N LEU A 68 -6.99 -7.72 -6.16
CA LEU A 68 -6.61 -6.80 -5.08
C LEU A 68 -5.47 -5.89 -5.57
N ALA A 69 -5.50 -4.65 -5.14
CA ALA A 69 -4.41 -3.70 -5.33
C ALA A 69 -4.27 -2.84 -4.09
N ASP A 70 -3.06 -2.41 -3.80
CA ASP A 70 -2.79 -1.45 -2.72
C ASP A 70 -2.20 -0.15 -3.26
N ASP A 71 -2.41 0.91 -2.52
CA ASP A 71 -1.58 2.10 -2.57
C ASP A 71 -1.27 2.56 -1.15
N SER A 72 -0.02 2.92 -0.91
CA SER A 72 0.49 3.20 0.43
C SER A 72 1.52 4.31 0.41
N GLY A 73 1.59 5.06 1.49
CA GLY A 73 2.59 6.08 1.63
C GLY A 73 2.61 6.73 3.00
N LEU A 74 3.53 7.67 3.16
CA LEU A 74 3.72 8.47 4.36
C LEU A 74 3.12 9.86 4.15
N ALA A 75 2.28 10.31 5.06
CA ALA A 75 1.74 11.66 5.10
C ALA A 75 2.25 12.37 6.35
N VAL A 76 2.95 13.50 6.16
CA VAL A 76 3.52 14.32 7.23
C VAL A 76 2.72 15.60 7.38
N ASP A 77 2.13 15.83 8.55
CA ASP A 77 1.18 16.92 8.76
C ASP A 77 1.83 18.30 8.56
N TYR A 78 3.04 18.51 9.10
CA TYR A 78 3.78 19.75 8.94
C TYR A 78 4.13 20.08 7.47
N LEU A 79 4.18 19.05 6.62
CA LEU A 79 4.47 19.17 5.20
C LEU A 79 3.17 19.11 4.36
N ASN A 80 2.02 19.44 4.94
CA ASN A 80 0.72 19.39 4.28
C ASN A 80 0.39 18.03 3.64
N GLY A 81 0.79 16.95 4.28
CA GLY A 81 0.56 15.59 3.82
C GLY A 81 1.62 15.02 2.86
N GLU A 82 2.65 15.79 2.53
CA GLU A 82 3.75 15.25 1.72
C GLU A 82 4.56 14.18 2.50
N PRO A 83 5.17 13.20 1.80
CA PRO A 83 5.13 12.95 0.35
C PRO A 83 3.82 12.35 -0.17
N GLY A 84 2.95 11.82 0.70
CA GLY A 84 1.63 11.33 0.34
C GLY A 84 1.65 10.28 -0.77
N VAL A 85 0.82 10.42 -1.79
CA VAL A 85 0.73 9.52 -2.96
C VAL A 85 2.03 9.44 -3.76
N TYR A 86 2.94 10.38 -3.58
CA TYR A 86 4.25 10.40 -4.22
C TYR A 86 5.35 9.71 -3.40
N SER A 87 5.02 9.04 -2.30
CA SER A 87 6.01 8.45 -1.38
C SER A 87 7.02 7.54 -2.09
N ALA A 88 6.58 6.67 -2.98
CA ALA A 88 7.47 5.80 -3.74
C ALA A 88 8.42 6.57 -4.67
N ARG A 89 7.92 7.65 -5.28
CA ARG A 89 8.63 8.49 -6.25
C ARG A 89 9.31 9.71 -5.62
N TYR A 90 9.15 9.91 -4.30
CA TYR A 90 9.73 11.03 -3.58
C TYR A 90 11.23 11.13 -3.81
N MET A 91 11.70 12.27 -4.27
CA MET A 91 13.09 12.53 -4.66
C MET A 91 13.63 11.63 -5.80
N GLY A 92 12.76 10.93 -6.53
CA GLY A 92 13.11 9.98 -7.59
C GLY A 92 12.98 8.52 -7.14
N GLU A 93 12.59 7.66 -8.08
CA GLU A 93 12.35 6.23 -7.80
C GLU A 93 13.62 5.50 -7.36
N GLU A 94 14.75 5.84 -7.96
CA GLU A 94 16.07 5.24 -7.69
C GLU A 94 16.74 5.78 -6.41
N THR A 95 16.17 6.79 -5.75
CA THR A 95 16.74 7.36 -4.54
C THR A 95 16.52 6.42 -3.35
N SER A 96 17.58 6.12 -2.62
CA SER A 96 17.50 5.22 -1.47
C SER A 96 16.57 5.77 -0.37
N TYR A 97 15.93 4.88 0.37
CA TYR A 97 15.09 5.26 1.51
C TYR A 97 15.87 6.01 2.58
N GLU A 98 17.15 5.73 2.76
CA GLU A 98 18.02 6.46 3.68
C GLU A 98 18.07 7.95 3.32
N ILE A 99 18.32 8.29 2.06
CA ILE A 99 18.34 9.66 1.57
C ILE A 99 16.96 10.32 1.69
N LYS A 100 15.90 9.61 1.33
CA LYS A 100 14.52 10.10 1.48
C LYS A 100 14.18 10.42 2.93
N ASN A 101 14.54 9.54 3.85
CA ASN A 101 14.31 9.71 5.28
C ASN A 101 15.08 10.91 5.84
N TRP A 102 16.38 11.03 5.52
CA TRP A 102 17.19 12.18 5.93
C TRP A 102 16.65 13.50 5.39
N ASN A 103 16.16 13.51 4.16
CA ASN A 103 15.54 14.71 3.59
C ASN A 103 14.28 15.12 4.36
N LEU A 104 13.37 14.18 4.67
CA LEU A 104 12.18 14.46 5.46
C LEU A 104 12.52 14.99 6.86
N ILE A 105 13.49 14.36 7.54
CA ILE A 105 13.97 14.78 8.84
C ILE A 105 14.56 16.20 8.77
N HIS A 106 15.33 16.49 7.73
CA HIS A 106 15.93 17.81 7.52
C HIS A 106 14.89 18.90 7.27
N ARG A 107 13.85 18.60 6.50
CA ARG A 107 12.72 19.53 6.25
C ARG A 107 11.95 19.87 7.53
N LEU A 108 12.04 19.03 8.55
CA LEU A 108 11.43 19.26 9.86
C LEU A 108 12.44 19.77 10.91
N LYS A 109 13.62 20.23 10.50
CA LYS A 109 14.61 20.76 11.41
C LYS A 109 14.07 21.98 12.16
N GLY A 110 14.17 21.96 13.49
CA GLY A 110 13.65 23.02 14.36
C GLY A 110 12.15 22.97 14.63
N VAL A 111 11.44 22.00 14.06
CA VAL A 111 10.01 21.77 14.34
C VAL A 111 9.86 21.00 15.65
N GLU A 112 9.01 21.49 16.54
CA GLU A 112 8.69 20.86 17.82
C GLU A 112 8.07 19.47 17.61
N ARG A 113 8.30 18.56 18.55
CA ARG A 113 7.85 17.16 18.46
C ARG A 113 6.34 17.06 18.18
N GLU A 114 5.55 17.86 18.86
CA GLU A 114 4.08 17.86 18.78
C GLU A 114 3.57 18.21 17.38
N LYS A 115 4.39 18.89 16.58
CA LYS A 115 4.11 19.31 15.21
C LYS A 115 4.72 18.38 14.15
N ARG A 116 5.41 17.32 14.58
CA ARG A 116 6.05 16.34 13.69
C ARG A 116 5.19 15.12 13.43
N THR A 117 3.89 15.26 13.65
CA THR A 117 2.93 14.15 13.44
C THR A 117 2.90 13.70 11.99
N ALA A 118 2.82 12.41 11.82
CA ALA A 118 2.77 11.77 10.51
C ALA A 118 2.01 10.45 10.61
N ARG A 119 1.57 9.93 9.48
CA ARG A 119 0.94 8.61 9.41
C ARG A 119 1.36 7.84 8.16
N PHE A 120 1.53 6.54 8.31
CA PHE A 120 1.48 5.65 7.17
C PHE A 120 0.03 5.38 6.82
N VAL A 121 -0.28 5.50 5.53
CA VAL A 121 -1.60 5.19 4.97
C VAL A 121 -1.46 4.00 4.05
N CYS A 122 -2.36 3.04 4.15
CA CYS A 122 -2.49 1.94 3.22
C CYS A 122 -3.95 1.79 2.81
N VAL A 123 -4.21 1.89 1.53
CA VAL A 123 -5.52 1.62 0.95
C VAL A 123 -5.45 0.34 0.13
N ILE A 124 -6.40 -0.57 0.36
CA ILE A 124 -6.59 -1.75 -0.48
C ILE A 124 -7.88 -1.56 -1.28
N ALA A 125 -7.80 -1.75 -2.58
CA ALA A 125 -8.94 -1.86 -3.47
C ALA A 125 -9.13 -3.31 -3.89
N ALA A 126 -10.37 -3.80 -3.87
CA ALA A 126 -10.75 -5.11 -4.36
C ALA A 126 -11.75 -4.97 -5.51
N ALA A 127 -11.35 -5.35 -6.71
CA ALA A 127 -12.26 -5.52 -7.84
C ALA A 127 -12.89 -6.92 -7.75
N LEU A 128 -14.22 -6.97 -7.83
CA LEU A 128 -15.03 -8.17 -7.70
C LEU A 128 -15.40 -8.73 -9.09
N PRO A 129 -15.84 -10.00 -9.17
CA PRO A 129 -16.20 -10.61 -10.47
C PRO A 129 -17.29 -9.85 -11.24
N ASP A 130 -18.15 -9.12 -10.54
CA ASP A 130 -19.22 -8.30 -11.14
C ASP A 130 -18.76 -6.88 -11.56
N GLY A 131 -17.47 -6.58 -11.42
CA GLY A 131 -16.86 -5.29 -11.78
C GLY A 131 -16.98 -4.20 -10.72
N ARG A 132 -17.65 -4.46 -9.60
CA ARG A 132 -17.64 -3.51 -8.46
C ARG A 132 -16.26 -3.45 -7.85
N ILE A 133 -15.87 -2.25 -7.41
CA ILE A 133 -14.64 -2.04 -6.67
C ILE A 133 -14.99 -1.52 -5.28
N ILE A 134 -14.51 -2.22 -4.27
CA ILE A 134 -14.61 -1.83 -2.87
C ILE A 134 -13.24 -1.46 -2.33
N THR A 135 -13.19 -0.55 -1.38
CA THR A 135 -11.94 -0.10 -0.76
C THR A 135 -11.99 -0.19 0.75
N THR A 136 -10.83 -0.29 1.34
CA THR A 136 -10.62 -0.15 2.78
C THR A 136 -9.29 0.54 3.03
N GLU A 137 -9.24 1.33 4.09
CA GLU A 137 -8.07 2.11 4.49
C GLU A 137 -7.65 1.73 5.90
N GLY A 138 -6.34 1.65 6.10
CA GLY A 138 -5.69 1.56 7.39
C GLY A 138 -4.66 2.66 7.55
N THR A 139 -4.53 3.18 8.75
CA THR A 139 -3.52 4.19 9.10
C THR A 139 -2.72 3.76 10.32
N MET A 140 -1.46 4.16 10.35
CA MET A 140 -0.59 4.02 11.52
C MET A 140 -0.03 5.39 11.88
N GLU A 141 -0.53 5.96 12.97
CA GLU A 141 -0.13 7.28 13.46
C GLU A 141 1.22 7.23 14.18
N GLY A 142 2.01 8.29 14.03
CA GLY A 142 3.30 8.43 14.67
C GLY A 142 3.88 9.82 14.52
N TYR A 143 5.18 9.91 14.72
CA TYR A 143 5.95 11.15 14.64
C TYR A 143 7.20 10.91 13.80
N ILE A 144 7.62 11.92 13.03
CA ILE A 144 8.92 11.88 12.37
C ILE A 144 10.00 12.06 13.44
N ALA A 145 10.88 11.09 13.58
CA ALA A 145 12.00 11.11 14.50
C ALA A 145 13.02 12.20 14.15
N LEU A 146 13.94 12.50 15.07
CA LEU A 146 15.04 13.42 14.83
C LEU A 146 16.19 12.78 14.05
N GLU A 147 16.28 11.46 14.11
CA GLU A 147 17.27 10.63 13.42
C GLU A 147 16.59 9.39 12.84
N PRO A 148 17.10 8.83 11.73
CA PRO A 148 16.63 7.54 11.24
C PRO A 148 16.88 6.47 12.30
N ALA A 149 15.91 5.59 12.50
CA ALA A 149 16.02 4.44 13.41
C ALA A 149 15.72 3.14 12.66
N GLY A 150 16.48 2.10 12.98
CA GLY A 150 16.32 0.75 12.42
C GLY A 150 17.22 0.45 11.23
N GLU A 151 17.54 -0.81 11.08
CA GLU A 151 18.22 -1.38 9.91
C GLU A 151 17.17 -2.02 8.99
N GLY A 152 16.95 -1.40 7.83
CA GLY A 152 15.93 -1.83 6.87
C GLY A 152 14.58 -1.13 7.07
N GLY A 153 13.83 -1.00 5.98
CA GLY A 153 12.53 -0.32 5.98
C GLY A 153 11.57 -0.89 7.02
N VAL A 154 10.50 -0.14 7.27
CA VAL A 154 9.50 -0.46 8.30
C VAL A 154 8.94 -1.88 8.11
N GLU A 155 9.61 -2.87 8.66
CA GLU A 155 8.99 -4.14 9.02
C GLU A 155 8.18 -3.90 10.29
N SER A 156 6.96 -3.43 10.15
CA SER A 156 6.12 -3.29 11.31
C SER A 156 5.22 -4.51 11.44
N GLU A 157 5.32 -5.19 12.59
CA GLU A 157 4.29 -6.11 13.08
C GLU A 157 2.88 -5.46 13.08
N LYS A 158 2.80 -4.12 13.00
CA LYS A 158 1.57 -3.34 12.92
C LYS A 158 0.94 -3.31 11.53
N THR A 159 1.69 -3.43 10.46
CA THR A 159 1.15 -3.60 9.09
C THR A 159 0.31 -4.87 9.02
N SER A 160 0.72 -5.92 9.70
CA SER A 160 -0.01 -7.16 9.89
C SER A 160 -1.39 -6.95 10.55
N SER A 161 -1.52 -6.03 11.51
CA SER A 161 -2.78 -5.74 12.20
C SER A 161 -3.79 -5.01 11.30
N GLU A 162 -3.34 -4.04 10.52
CA GLU A 162 -4.21 -3.30 9.61
C GLU A 162 -4.62 -4.15 8.40
N ALA A 163 -3.70 -4.90 7.84
CA ALA A 163 -3.99 -5.88 6.81
C ALA A 163 -4.99 -6.95 7.28
N LYS A 164 -4.96 -7.32 8.57
CA LYS A 164 -5.94 -8.23 9.18
C LYS A 164 -7.34 -7.62 9.23
N LYS A 165 -7.48 -6.31 9.47
CA LYS A 165 -8.77 -5.61 9.40
C LYS A 165 -9.34 -5.62 7.98
N VAL A 166 -8.48 -5.47 6.97
CA VAL A 166 -8.87 -5.62 5.56
C VAL A 166 -9.38 -7.02 5.28
N LEU A 167 -8.67 -8.03 5.76
CA LEU A 167 -9.04 -9.42 5.61
C LEU A 167 -10.40 -9.73 6.25
N ASP A 168 -10.64 -9.24 7.45
CA ASP A 168 -11.90 -9.45 8.16
C ASP A 168 -13.08 -8.76 7.45
N LYS A 169 -12.83 -7.64 6.77
CA LYS A 169 -13.82 -7.01 5.89
C LYS A 169 -14.10 -7.86 4.64
N LEU A 170 -13.06 -8.37 4.00
CA LEU A 170 -13.19 -9.25 2.83
C LEU A 170 -13.90 -10.55 3.19
N LYS A 171 -13.60 -11.16 4.34
CA LYS A 171 -14.29 -12.37 4.82
C LYS A 171 -15.79 -12.20 5.03
N ARG A 172 -16.26 -10.99 5.33
CA ARG A 172 -17.70 -10.70 5.51
C ARG A 172 -18.44 -10.53 4.16
N LEU A 173 -17.71 -10.43 3.07
CA LEU A 173 -18.25 -10.28 1.71
C LEU A 173 -18.32 -11.62 0.95
N TRP A 174 -17.85 -12.68 1.59
CA TRP A 174 -17.92 -14.08 1.15
C TRP A 174 -18.99 -14.83 1.94
#